data_6134a2d0f2980c8da33d5d17b7d12288
#
_entry.id   6134a2d0f2980c8da33d5d17b7d12288
#
_cell.length_a   1.000
_cell.length_b   1.000
_cell.length_c   1.000
_cell.angle_alpha   90.00
_cell.angle_beta   90.00
_cell.angle_gamma   90.00
#
_symmetry.space_group_name_H-M   'P 1'
#
loop_
_entity.id
_entity.type
_entity.pdbx_description
1 polymer ?
#
loop_
_entity_poly.entity_id
_entity_poly.type
_entity_poly.pdbx_seq_one_letter_code
_entity_poly.pdbx_strand_id
1 'polypeptide(L)'
;MKLAVRDKIIQRNPCNSITNIKLEEIEREYLNFEEIKQLSETIPITENAKEVARMFLFGCFTGLSFANLVTLTFKQIEGDTVKFFREKTKTWHHVPLNETALSLVGDTAKCDPQDRIFSVPKHRQCSYILEKWGKEAGIKKHLHMHLSRHTFATLSLTSGADLYTVSKLIGHKKLATTQIYAKVIDEKKRRAVNNLPRLEI
;
A
#
# COMPACT_ATOMS: atom_id res chain seq x y z
N MET A 1 17.61 -8.18 26.89
CA MET A 1 18.98 -7.66 27.12
C MET A 1 19.00 -6.47 28.09
N LYS A 2 18.33 -5.33 27.87
CA LYS A 2 18.35 -4.19 28.83
C LYS A 2 17.84 -4.57 30.21
N LEU A 3 16.79 -5.39 30.32
CA LEU A 3 16.27 -5.91 31.60
C LEU A 3 17.30 -6.82 32.29
N ALA A 4 17.94 -7.72 31.55
CA ALA A 4 18.93 -8.62 32.11
C ALA A 4 20.17 -7.91 32.70
N VAL A 5 20.57 -6.76 32.12
CA VAL A 5 21.59 -5.88 32.70
C VAL A 5 21.07 -5.19 33.96
N ARG A 6 19.84 -4.65 33.92
CA ARG A 6 19.19 -4.01 35.08
C ARG A 6 19.07 -4.98 36.26
N ASP A 7 18.63 -6.20 35.96
CA ASP A 7 18.39 -7.24 36.97
C ASP A 7 19.69 -8.00 37.34
N LYS A 8 20.85 -7.46 36.93
CA LYS A 8 22.21 -8.00 37.21
C LYS A 8 22.47 -9.47 36.77
N ILE A 9 21.66 -9.98 35.84
CA ILE A 9 21.82 -11.31 35.26
C ILE A 9 23.05 -11.35 34.34
N ILE A 10 23.34 -10.25 33.63
CA ILE A 10 24.54 -10.05 32.83
C ILE A 10 25.18 -8.70 33.19
N GLN A 11 26.53 -8.65 33.17
CA GLN A 11 27.26 -7.45 33.55
C GLN A 11 27.12 -6.30 32.50
N ARG A 12 27.06 -6.65 31.23
CA ARG A 12 26.94 -5.71 30.12
C ARG A 12 26.07 -6.26 28.99
N ASN A 13 25.42 -5.36 28.27
CA ASN A 13 24.67 -5.78 27.09
C ASN A 13 25.65 -6.10 25.94
N PRO A 14 25.74 -7.36 25.47
CA PRO A 14 26.65 -7.74 24.39
C PRO A 14 26.30 -7.05 23.05
N CYS A 15 25.07 -6.58 22.87
CA CYS A 15 24.67 -5.85 21.66
C CYS A 15 25.24 -4.44 21.58
N ASN A 16 25.80 -3.86 22.64
CA ASN A 16 26.37 -2.50 22.61
C ASN A 16 27.66 -2.41 21.79
N SER A 17 28.35 -3.52 21.58
CA SER A 17 29.54 -3.59 20.73
C SER A 17 29.26 -3.91 19.26
N ILE A 18 27.97 -4.14 18.93
CA ILE A 18 27.58 -4.45 17.54
C ILE A 18 27.29 -3.13 16.82
N THR A 19 28.09 -2.85 15.80
CA THR A 19 27.81 -1.74 14.89
C THR A 19 26.63 -2.11 14.02
N ASN A 20 25.59 -1.26 14.00
CA ASN A 20 24.46 -1.48 13.10
C ASN A 20 24.95 -1.48 11.65
N ILE A 21 24.61 -2.53 10.91
CA ILE A 21 24.81 -2.57 9.46
C ILE A 21 24.00 -1.42 8.87
N LYS A 22 24.63 -0.54 8.11
CA LYS A 22 23.92 0.46 7.30
C LYS A 22 23.01 -0.31 6.35
N LEU A 23 21.70 -0.14 6.53
CA LEU A 23 20.74 -0.64 5.55
C LEU A 23 20.94 0.16 4.27
N GLU A 24 21.32 -0.50 3.19
CA GLU A 24 21.26 0.10 1.86
C GLU A 24 19.83 0.55 1.58
N GLU A 25 19.67 1.70 0.95
CA GLU A 25 18.36 2.19 0.52
C GLU A 25 17.83 1.26 -0.60
N ILE A 26 17.01 0.30 -0.22
CA ILE A 26 16.36 -0.60 -1.18
C ILE A 26 15.27 0.19 -1.89
N GLU A 27 15.45 0.41 -3.17
CA GLU A 27 14.41 0.95 -4.04
C GLU A 27 13.21 0.00 -4.07
N ARG A 28 12.04 0.50 -3.67
CA ARG A 28 10.82 -0.30 -3.68
C ARG A 28 10.16 -0.20 -5.05
N GLU A 29 9.92 -1.35 -5.67
CA GLU A 29 9.13 -1.41 -6.89
C GLU A 29 7.70 -0.91 -6.65
N TYR A 30 7.13 -0.29 -7.66
CA TYR A 30 5.74 0.14 -7.72
C TYR A 30 5.26 0.07 -9.18
N LEU A 31 3.96 0.02 -9.38
CA LEU A 31 3.36 0.10 -10.70
C LEU A 31 3.12 1.56 -11.08
N ASN A 32 3.47 1.95 -12.30
CA ASN A 32 3.03 3.21 -12.87
C ASN A 32 1.56 3.09 -13.34
N PHE A 33 0.94 4.21 -13.73
CA PHE A 33 -0.46 4.22 -14.12
C PHE A 33 -0.75 3.39 -15.38
N GLU A 34 0.17 3.37 -16.34
CA GLU A 34 0.03 2.57 -17.56
C GLU A 34 0.08 1.06 -17.27
N GLU A 35 0.94 0.64 -16.35
CA GLU A 35 0.99 -0.76 -15.89
C GLU A 35 -0.30 -1.18 -15.18
N ILE A 36 -0.91 -0.29 -14.38
CA ILE A 36 -2.21 -0.54 -13.74
C ILE A 36 -3.31 -0.65 -14.80
N LYS A 37 -3.30 0.22 -15.80
CA LYS A 37 -4.25 0.18 -16.91
C LYS A 37 -4.11 -1.13 -17.67
N GLN A 38 -2.91 -1.54 -18.04
CA GLN A 38 -2.62 -2.80 -18.71
C GLN A 38 -3.13 -4.01 -17.90
N LEU A 39 -2.94 -4.00 -16.58
CA LEU A 39 -3.50 -5.00 -15.67
C LEU A 39 -5.03 -4.99 -15.70
N SER A 40 -5.67 -3.84 -15.65
CA SER A 40 -7.13 -3.73 -15.65
C SER A 40 -7.78 -4.22 -16.94
N GLU A 41 -7.08 -4.12 -18.07
CA GLU A 41 -7.49 -4.60 -19.39
C GLU A 41 -7.27 -6.11 -19.56
N THR A 42 -6.40 -6.71 -18.74
CA THR A 42 -6.11 -8.16 -18.76
C THR A 42 -7.02 -8.89 -17.77
N ILE A 43 -8.19 -9.35 -18.25
CA ILE A 43 -9.19 -9.98 -17.41
C ILE A 43 -8.81 -11.44 -17.12
N PRO A 44 -8.63 -11.83 -15.83
CA PRO A 44 -8.35 -13.23 -15.47
C PRO A 44 -9.52 -14.15 -15.79
N ILE A 45 -9.21 -15.42 -16.11
CA ILE A 45 -10.22 -16.39 -16.58
C ILE A 45 -11.10 -16.92 -15.43
N THR A 46 -10.52 -17.20 -14.25
CA THR A 46 -11.24 -17.82 -13.14
C THR A 46 -11.82 -16.80 -12.18
N GLU A 47 -12.98 -17.08 -11.57
CA GLU A 47 -13.60 -16.17 -10.60
C GLU A 47 -12.68 -15.82 -9.42
N ASN A 48 -11.98 -16.82 -8.87
CA ASN A 48 -10.98 -16.56 -7.83
C ASN A 48 -9.88 -15.59 -8.28
N ALA A 49 -9.46 -15.69 -9.54
CA ALA A 49 -8.42 -14.81 -10.08
C ALA A 49 -8.97 -13.40 -10.36
N LYS A 50 -10.22 -13.28 -10.81
CA LYS A 50 -10.91 -11.98 -10.94
C LYS A 50 -11.03 -11.28 -9.59
N GLU A 51 -11.41 -12.01 -8.53
CA GLU A 51 -11.52 -11.46 -7.18
C GLU A 51 -10.16 -11.00 -6.62
N VAL A 52 -9.10 -11.79 -6.85
CA VAL A 52 -7.75 -11.41 -6.43
C VAL A 52 -7.26 -10.18 -7.19
N ALA A 53 -7.51 -10.10 -8.51
CA ALA A 53 -7.18 -8.95 -9.34
C ALA A 53 -7.95 -7.70 -8.88
N ARG A 54 -9.26 -7.82 -8.63
CA ARG A 54 -10.12 -6.75 -8.11
C ARG A 54 -9.61 -6.22 -6.78
N MET A 55 -9.29 -7.13 -5.85
CA MET A 55 -8.71 -6.77 -4.55
C MET A 55 -7.34 -6.09 -4.69
N PHE A 56 -6.49 -6.55 -5.58
CA PHE A 56 -5.17 -5.95 -5.84
C PHE A 56 -5.30 -4.53 -6.39
N LEU A 57 -6.15 -4.33 -7.40
CA LEU A 57 -6.42 -3.01 -7.97
C LEU A 57 -7.00 -2.07 -6.90
N PHE A 58 -7.96 -2.53 -6.10
CA PHE A 58 -8.48 -1.74 -4.98
C PHE A 58 -7.36 -1.34 -4.00
N GLY A 59 -6.43 -2.24 -3.72
CA GLY A 59 -5.23 -1.94 -2.93
C GLY A 59 -4.34 -0.86 -3.55
N CYS A 60 -4.25 -0.78 -4.90
CA CYS A 60 -3.51 0.26 -5.62
C CYS A 60 -4.13 1.66 -5.48
N PHE A 61 -5.44 1.75 -5.20
CA PHE A 61 -6.16 3.02 -5.04
C PHE A 61 -6.50 3.38 -3.59
N THR A 62 -6.23 2.50 -2.63
CA THR A 62 -6.56 2.73 -1.21
C THR A 62 -5.35 2.58 -0.27
N GLY A 63 -4.30 1.90 -0.71
CA GLY A 63 -3.13 1.62 0.12
C GLY A 63 -3.39 0.68 1.30
N LEU A 64 -4.54 0.01 1.36
CA LEU A 64 -4.87 -0.93 2.42
C LEU A 64 -3.91 -2.13 2.41
N SER A 65 -3.57 -2.64 3.59
CA SER A 65 -2.76 -3.85 3.71
C SER A 65 -3.57 -5.09 3.35
N PHE A 66 -2.89 -6.17 2.92
CA PHE A 66 -3.55 -7.46 2.65
C PHE A 66 -4.46 -7.91 3.80
N ALA A 67 -3.98 -7.81 5.04
CA ALA A 67 -4.75 -8.20 6.23
C ALA A 67 -6.07 -7.40 6.35
N ASN A 68 -6.05 -6.10 6.00
CA ASN A 68 -7.25 -5.29 6.02
C ASN A 68 -8.17 -5.62 4.84
N LEU A 69 -7.60 -5.83 3.64
CA LEU A 69 -8.37 -6.15 2.43
C LEU A 69 -9.18 -7.44 2.57
N VAL A 70 -8.58 -8.50 3.10
CA VAL A 70 -9.26 -9.81 3.25
C VAL A 70 -10.32 -9.84 4.34
N THR A 71 -10.32 -8.86 5.23
CA THR A 71 -11.31 -8.75 6.32
C THR A 71 -12.31 -7.63 6.10
N LEU A 72 -12.15 -6.85 5.02
CA LEU A 72 -12.99 -5.69 4.72
C LEU A 72 -14.42 -6.14 4.39
N THR A 73 -15.40 -5.56 5.09
CA THR A 73 -16.84 -5.82 4.89
C THR A 73 -17.55 -4.60 4.34
N PHE A 74 -18.72 -4.81 3.75
CA PHE A 74 -19.55 -3.70 3.24
C PHE A 74 -19.95 -2.71 4.33
N LYS A 75 -20.15 -3.16 5.58
CA LYS A 75 -20.43 -2.29 6.74
C LYS A 75 -19.35 -1.23 6.98
N GLN A 76 -18.13 -1.49 6.54
CA GLN A 76 -17.00 -0.56 6.74
C GLN A 76 -16.92 0.51 5.64
N ILE A 77 -17.80 0.45 4.63
CA ILE A 77 -17.94 1.48 3.62
C ILE A 77 -19.06 2.43 4.04
N GLU A 78 -18.70 3.67 4.32
CA GLU A 78 -19.65 4.73 4.65
C GLU A 78 -19.53 5.86 3.63
N GLY A 79 -20.50 5.95 2.71
CA GLY A 79 -20.41 6.86 1.58
C GLY A 79 -19.19 6.54 0.70
N ASP A 80 -18.30 7.49 0.57
CA ASP A 80 -17.03 7.39 -0.17
C ASP A 80 -15.82 7.08 0.73
N THR A 81 -16.03 6.51 1.91
CA THR A 81 -14.94 6.35 2.89
C THR A 81 -14.94 4.95 3.50
N VAL A 82 -13.77 4.30 3.49
CA VAL A 82 -13.53 3.08 4.28
C VAL A 82 -13.19 3.46 5.71
N LYS A 83 -13.92 2.90 6.68
CA LYS A 83 -13.66 3.07 8.12
C LYS A 83 -13.32 1.73 8.76
N PHE A 84 -12.17 1.62 9.39
CA PHE A 84 -11.78 0.42 10.11
C PHE A 84 -10.94 0.71 11.34
N PHE A 85 -11.10 -0.12 12.36
CA PHE A 85 -10.28 -0.04 13.56
C PHE A 85 -9.00 -0.85 13.39
N ARG A 86 -7.86 -0.22 13.63
CA ARG A 86 -6.56 -0.87 13.53
C ARG A 86 -6.08 -1.32 14.91
N GLU A 87 -6.19 -2.61 15.18
CA GLU A 87 -5.82 -3.22 16.46
C GLU A 87 -4.36 -2.93 16.89
N LYS A 88 -3.42 -2.97 15.94
CA LYS A 88 -1.99 -2.73 16.22
C LYS A 88 -1.70 -1.31 16.71
N THR A 89 -2.49 -0.33 16.33
CA THR A 89 -2.31 1.08 16.69
C THR A 89 -3.37 1.59 17.65
N LYS A 90 -4.45 0.81 17.87
CA LYS A 90 -5.63 1.19 18.66
C LYS A 90 -6.24 2.51 18.16
N THR A 91 -6.32 2.68 16.83
CA THR A 91 -6.83 3.91 16.20
C THR A 91 -7.81 3.58 15.08
N TRP A 92 -8.82 4.43 14.92
CA TRP A 92 -9.66 4.43 13.74
C TRP A 92 -8.91 4.99 12.55
N HIS A 93 -9.04 4.34 11.42
CA HIS A 93 -8.53 4.79 10.13
C HIS A 93 -9.68 5.07 9.19
N HIS A 94 -9.57 6.18 8.49
CA HIS A 94 -10.50 6.63 7.48
C HIS A 94 -9.72 6.80 6.19
N VAL A 95 -10.13 6.09 5.14
CA VAL A 95 -9.49 6.15 3.84
C VAL A 95 -10.55 6.56 2.81
N PRO A 96 -10.48 7.78 2.28
CA PRO A 96 -11.35 8.22 1.19
C PRO A 96 -11.18 7.34 -0.04
N LEU A 97 -12.27 7.04 -0.72
CA LEU A 97 -12.31 6.26 -1.95
C LEU A 97 -12.57 7.20 -3.13
N ASN A 98 -11.75 7.12 -4.15
CA ASN A 98 -12.04 7.75 -5.42
C ASN A 98 -13.02 6.91 -6.26
N GLU A 99 -13.49 7.43 -7.38
CA GLU A 99 -14.45 6.75 -8.26
C GLU A 99 -13.98 5.35 -8.68
N THR A 100 -12.69 5.18 -8.99
CA THR A 100 -12.12 3.88 -9.35
C THR A 100 -12.21 2.89 -8.19
N ALA A 101 -11.86 3.31 -6.98
CA ALA A 101 -11.97 2.45 -5.80
C ALA A 101 -13.44 2.10 -5.51
N LEU A 102 -14.36 3.05 -5.62
CA LEU A 102 -15.80 2.82 -5.46
C LEU A 102 -16.33 1.81 -6.48
N SER A 103 -15.95 1.93 -7.75
CA SER A 103 -16.35 0.95 -8.78
C SER A 103 -15.85 -0.47 -8.49
N LEU A 104 -14.69 -0.60 -7.85
CA LEU A 104 -14.12 -1.88 -7.44
C LEU A 104 -14.79 -2.47 -6.17
N VAL A 105 -15.48 -1.67 -5.37
CA VAL A 105 -16.32 -2.19 -4.26
C VAL A 105 -17.56 -2.91 -4.81
N GLY A 106 -18.16 -2.38 -5.88
CA GLY A 106 -19.40 -2.89 -6.45
C GLY A 106 -20.66 -2.32 -5.80
N ASP A 107 -21.81 -2.91 -6.12
CA ASP A 107 -23.14 -2.45 -5.65
C ASP A 107 -23.35 -2.84 -4.18
N THR A 108 -23.18 -1.89 -3.28
CA THR A 108 -23.35 -2.08 -1.83
C THR A 108 -24.81 -2.28 -1.40
N ALA A 109 -25.78 -1.83 -2.22
CA ALA A 109 -27.21 -1.84 -1.85
C ALA A 109 -27.81 -3.26 -1.82
N LYS A 110 -27.17 -4.22 -2.50
CA LYS A 110 -27.66 -5.62 -2.63
C LYS A 110 -26.88 -6.61 -1.77
N CYS A 111 -25.88 -6.15 -1.01
CA CYS A 111 -25.00 -7.01 -0.22
C CYS A 111 -25.38 -6.96 1.27
N ASP A 112 -25.17 -8.06 1.99
CA ASP A 112 -25.25 -8.04 3.45
C ASP A 112 -24.09 -7.16 3.99
N PRO A 113 -24.37 -6.20 4.87
CA PRO A 113 -23.32 -5.37 5.47
C PRO A 113 -22.18 -6.15 6.13
N GLN A 114 -22.43 -7.36 6.59
CA GLN A 114 -21.41 -8.22 7.23
C GLN A 114 -20.59 -9.03 6.21
N ASP A 115 -21.02 -9.10 4.95
CA ASP A 115 -20.30 -9.82 3.92
C ASP A 115 -18.97 -9.14 3.60
N ARG A 116 -17.99 -9.96 3.23
CA ARG A 116 -16.70 -9.47 2.78
C ARG A 116 -16.80 -8.89 1.38
N ILE A 117 -16.16 -7.74 1.14
CA ILE A 117 -16.09 -7.14 -0.18
C ILE A 117 -15.32 -8.04 -1.16
N PHE A 118 -14.27 -8.72 -0.68
CA PHE A 118 -13.42 -9.59 -1.49
C PHE A 118 -13.45 -11.02 -0.94
N SER A 119 -13.95 -11.94 -1.75
CA SER A 119 -13.90 -13.38 -1.45
C SER A 119 -12.69 -14.00 -2.12
N VAL A 120 -11.56 -14.02 -1.42
CA VAL A 120 -10.27 -14.46 -1.97
C VAL A 120 -9.70 -15.66 -1.23
N PRO A 121 -8.91 -16.49 -1.92
CA PRO A 121 -8.25 -17.63 -1.31
C PRO A 121 -7.13 -17.23 -0.34
N LYS A 122 -6.47 -18.22 0.27
CA LYS A 122 -5.35 -17.99 1.19
C LYS A 122 -4.21 -17.22 0.52
N HIS A 123 -3.44 -16.47 1.30
CA HIS A 123 -2.36 -15.57 0.85
C HIS A 123 -1.43 -16.20 -0.21
N ARG A 124 -0.97 -17.44 0.01
CA ARG A 124 -0.07 -18.14 -0.94
C ARG A 124 -0.71 -18.29 -2.32
N GLN A 125 -1.99 -18.60 -2.37
CA GLN A 125 -2.72 -18.76 -3.63
C GLN A 125 -2.96 -17.40 -4.29
N CYS A 126 -3.26 -16.35 -3.52
CA CYS A 126 -3.31 -14.98 -4.04
C CYS A 126 -1.99 -14.58 -4.69
N SER A 127 -0.85 -14.87 -4.06
CA SER A 127 0.48 -14.56 -4.61
C SER A 127 0.74 -15.27 -5.93
N TYR A 128 0.39 -16.54 -6.04
CA TYR A 128 0.50 -17.31 -7.29
C TYR A 128 -0.37 -16.73 -8.40
N ILE A 129 -1.64 -16.39 -8.07
CA ILE A 129 -2.57 -15.78 -9.03
C ILE A 129 -2.03 -14.44 -9.53
N LEU A 130 -1.54 -13.58 -8.64
CA LEU A 130 -0.97 -12.27 -9.02
C LEU A 130 0.24 -12.42 -9.93
N GLU A 131 1.14 -13.35 -9.61
CA GLU A 131 2.32 -13.60 -10.45
C GLU A 131 1.92 -14.04 -11.87
N LYS A 132 0.96 -14.96 -11.96
CA LYS A 132 0.45 -15.44 -13.25
C LYS A 132 -0.22 -14.32 -14.05
N TRP A 133 -1.13 -13.58 -13.40
CA TRP A 133 -1.83 -12.46 -14.00
C TRP A 133 -0.87 -11.35 -14.48
N GLY A 134 0.15 -11.02 -13.70
CA GLY A 134 1.16 -10.06 -14.11
C GLY A 134 1.93 -10.48 -15.35
N LYS A 135 2.28 -11.78 -15.47
CA LYS A 135 2.92 -12.33 -16.66
C LYS A 135 2.00 -12.28 -17.88
N GLU A 136 0.73 -12.62 -17.72
CA GLU A 136 -0.29 -12.55 -18.78
C GLU A 136 -0.50 -11.11 -19.27
N ALA A 137 -0.45 -10.14 -18.34
CA ALA A 137 -0.51 -8.71 -18.65
C ALA A 137 0.82 -8.15 -19.19
N GLY A 138 1.90 -8.92 -19.32
CA GLY A 138 3.20 -8.44 -19.80
C GLY A 138 3.94 -7.56 -18.81
N ILE A 139 3.55 -7.55 -17.53
CA ILE A 139 4.22 -6.77 -16.49
C ILE A 139 5.52 -7.47 -16.07
N LYS A 140 6.64 -6.75 -16.18
CA LYS A 140 7.97 -7.28 -15.83
C LYS A 140 8.23 -7.35 -14.34
N LYS A 141 7.52 -6.54 -13.56
CA LYS A 141 7.65 -6.45 -12.10
C LYS A 141 6.97 -7.63 -11.41
N HIS A 142 7.51 -8.08 -10.30
CA HIS A 142 6.92 -9.16 -9.52
C HIS A 142 5.68 -8.67 -8.76
N LEU A 143 4.48 -9.10 -9.21
CA LEU A 143 3.24 -8.74 -8.55
C LEU A 143 3.06 -9.51 -7.24
N HIS A 144 2.86 -8.77 -6.17
CA HIS A 144 2.50 -9.28 -4.85
C HIS A 144 1.64 -8.25 -4.11
N MET A 145 0.85 -8.68 -3.12
CA MET A 145 -0.13 -7.80 -2.47
C MET A 145 0.46 -6.52 -1.87
N HIS A 146 1.70 -6.56 -1.38
CA HIS A 146 2.33 -5.38 -0.81
C HIS A 146 2.74 -4.35 -1.88
N LEU A 147 2.94 -4.80 -3.13
CA LEU A 147 3.22 -3.92 -4.27
C LEU A 147 2.06 -2.94 -4.51
N SER A 148 0.80 -3.38 -4.34
CA SER A 148 -0.37 -2.48 -4.49
C SER A 148 -0.29 -1.28 -3.56
N ARG A 149 0.16 -1.50 -2.32
CA ARG A 149 0.33 -0.44 -1.34
C ARG A 149 1.51 0.48 -1.65
N HIS A 150 2.63 -0.05 -2.18
CA HIS A 150 3.74 0.78 -2.67
C HIS A 150 3.28 1.63 -3.86
N THR A 151 2.51 1.04 -4.74
CA THR A 151 1.89 1.71 -5.89
C THR A 151 1.00 2.86 -5.44
N PHE A 152 0.07 2.63 -4.50
CA PHE A 152 -0.76 3.70 -3.93
C PHE A 152 0.08 4.86 -3.37
N ALA A 153 1.08 4.55 -2.54
CA ALA A 153 1.90 5.57 -1.93
C ALA A 153 2.65 6.41 -2.97
N THR A 154 3.23 5.76 -3.98
CA THR A 154 3.97 6.45 -5.04
C THR A 154 3.05 7.26 -5.93
N LEU A 155 1.90 6.71 -6.38
CA LEU A 155 0.91 7.44 -7.18
C LEU A 155 0.37 8.65 -6.42
N SER A 156 0.03 8.51 -5.13
CA SER A 156 -0.43 9.64 -4.31
C SER A 156 0.62 10.74 -4.24
N LEU A 157 1.88 10.39 -4.02
CA LEU A 157 2.99 11.36 -4.04
C LEU A 157 3.17 12.01 -5.41
N THR A 158 3.13 11.27 -6.51
CA THR A 158 3.26 11.82 -7.87
C THR A 158 2.08 12.71 -8.25
N SER A 159 0.89 12.39 -7.77
CA SER A 159 -0.34 13.19 -7.97
C SER A 159 -0.41 14.46 -7.11
N GLY A 160 0.55 14.73 -6.24
CA GLY A 160 0.60 15.99 -5.50
C GLY A 160 0.45 15.87 -3.98
N ALA A 161 0.04 14.74 -3.43
CA ALA A 161 -0.02 14.57 -1.99
C ALA A 161 1.35 14.76 -1.31
N ASP A 162 1.36 15.32 -0.12
CA ASP A 162 2.57 15.41 0.69
C ASP A 162 2.86 14.09 1.42
N LEU A 163 4.11 13.92 1.87
CA LEU A 163 4.58 12.70 2.52
C LEU A 163 3.83 12.40 3.83
N TYR A 164 3.45 13.44 4.58
CA TYR A 164 2.73 13.27 5.84
C TYR A 164 1.33 12.72 5.59
N THR A 165 0.60 13.29 4.65
CA THR A 165 -0.74 12.83 4.23
C THR A 165 -0.67 11.37 3.76
N VAL A 166 0.26 11.03 2.87
CA VAL A 166 0.43 9.64 2.41
C VAL A 166 0.76 8.71 3.58
N SER A 167 1.66 9.11 4.49
CA SER A 167 1.99 8.35 5.69
C SER A 167 0.76 8.06 6.56
N LYS A 168 -0.15 9.03 6.70
CA LYS A 168 -1.42 8.85 7.42
C LYS A 168 -2.37 7.91 6.70
N LEU A 169 -2.58 8.09 5.40
CA LEU A 169 -3.44 7.23 4.59
C LEU A 169 -3.02 5.76 4.66
N ILE A 170 -1.73 5.49 4.49
CA ILE A 170 -1.22 4.12 4.61
C ILE A 170 -1.00 3.69 6.08
N GLY A 171 -1.16 4.59 7.05
CA GLY A 171 -1.12 4.31 8.48
C GLY A 171 0.25 3.89 9.01
N HIS A 172 1.31 4.53 8.57
CA HIS A 172 2.63 4.37 9.17
C HIS A 172 2.72 5.11 10.50
N LYS A 173 3.23 4.45 11.55
CA LYS A 173 3.44 5.10 12.86
C LYS A 173 4.56 6.13 12.84
N LYS A 174 5.58 5.90 12.01
CA LYS A 174 6.75 6.77 11.88
C LYS A 174 6.87 7.24 10.46
N LEU A 175 7.01 8.55 10.26
CA LEU A 175 7.20 9.16 8.95
C LEU A 175 8.44 8.59 8.23
N ALA A 176 9.49 8.26 8.98
CA ALA A 176 10.69 7.60 8.46
C ALA A 176 10.40 6.30 7.68
N THR A 177 9.31 5.58 8.01
CA THR A 177 8.91 4.39 7.24
C THR A 177 8.40 4.75 5.84
N THR A 178 7.95 5.99 5.64
CA THR A 178 7.47 6.50 4.35
C THR A 178 8.61 7.12 3.53
N GLN A 179 9.77 7.36 4.13
CA GLN A 179 10.96 7.89 3.44
C GLN A 179 11.52 6.93 2.37
N ILE A 180 11.12 5.67 2.38
CA ILE A 180 11.44 4.73 1.28
C ILE A 180 10.94 5.22 -0.09
N TYR A 181 10.03 6.20 -0.12
CA TYR A 181 9.56 6.86 -1.33
C TYR A 181 10.28 8.19 -1.61
N ALA A 182 11.44 8.44 -0.98
CA ALA A 182 12.17 9.70 -1.06
C ALA A 182 12.53 10.13 -2.49
N LYS A 183 12.87 9.18 -3.37
CA LYS A 183 13.16 9.46 -4.79
C LYS A 183 12.01 10.19 -5.50
N VAL A 184 10.77 9.81 -5.24
CA VAL A 184 9.58 10.48 -5.80
C VAL A 184 9.48 11.93 -5.32
N ILE A 185 9.92 12.18 -4.07
CA ILE A 185 9.94 13.52 -3.49
C ILE A 185 11.03 14.37 -4.15
N ASP A 186 12.18 13.80 -4.47
CA ASP A 186 13.29 14.53 -5.11
C ASP A 186 12.96 14.93 -6.55
N GLU A 187 12.24 14.09 -7.31
CA GLU A 187 11.68 14.48 -8.61
C GLU A 187 10.69 15.65 -8.48
N LYS A 188 9.84 15.63 -7.45
CA LYS A 188 8.92 16.76 -7.19
C LYS A 188 9.64 18.04 -6.82
N LYS A 189 10.70 17.97 -6.00
CA LYS A 189 11.53 19.14 -5.68
C LYS A 189 12.09 19.77 -6.94
N ARG A 190 12.64 18.96 -7.85
CA ARG A 190 13.16 19.44 -9.14
C ARG A 190 12.07 20.11 -9.98
N ARG A 191 10.87 19.48 -10.08
CA ARG A 191 9.74 20.09 -10.80
C ARG A 191 9.30 21.40 -10.17
N ALA A 192 9.20 21.46 -8.83
CA ALA A 192 8.82 22.67 -8.12
C ALA A 192 9.79 23.82 -8.38
N VAL A 193 11.09 23.57 -8.36
CA VAL A 193 12.10 24.58 -8.67
C VAL A 193 12.06 25.00 -10.14
N ASN A 194 11.88 24.04 -11.06
CA ASN A 194 11.82 24.33 -12.50
C ASN A 194 10.56 25.13 -12.91
N ASN A 195 9.52 25.08 -12.08
CA ASN A 195 8.28 25.84 -12.29
C ASN A 195 8.33 27.28 -11.72
N LEU A 196 9.43 27.67 -11.08
CA LEU A 196 9.60 29.06 -10.66
C LEU A 196 9.72 29.98 -11.87
N PRO A 197 9.19 31.21 -11.81
CA PRO A 197 9.33 32.19 -12.88
C PRO A 197 10.82 32.42 -13.21
N ARG A 198 11.15 32.48 -14.49
CA ARG A 198 12.49 32.86 -14.94
C ARG A 198 12.63 34.37 -14.87
N LEU A 199 13.71 34.84 -14.28
CA LEU A 199 14.16 36.22 -14.42
C LEU A 199 15.04 36.30 -15.68
N GLU A 200 14.71 37.18 -16.59
CA GLU A 200 15.59 37.55 -17.68
C GLU A 200 16.62 38.51 -17.08
N ILE A 201 17.88 38.04 -16.94
CA ILE A 201 19.01 38.79 -16.40
C ILE A 201 19.93 39.12 -17.57
#